data_4ecdbd7ad1473f3d1294c870066584cd
#
_entry.id   4ecdbd7ad1473f3d1294c870066584cd
#
_cell.length_a   1.000
_cell.length_b   1.000
_cell.length_c   1.000
_cell.angle_alpha   90.00
_cell.angle_beta   90.00
_cell.angle_gamma   90.00
#
_symmetry.space_group_name_H-M   'P 1'
#
loop_
_entity.id
_entity.type
_entity.pdbx_description
1 polymer ?
#
loop_
_entity_poly.entity_id
_entity_poly.type
_entity_poly.pdbx_seq_one_letter_code
_entity_poly.pdbx_strand_id
1 'polypeptide(L)'
;MKALFITLGLFVFLNARSQSRDTAHLYNPAADAEKEIAAAVKKAKAEHKFVLIEGGGNWCGWCKRFSLTVANDAKLDSIVNADFVVYHLNYSAENKNQQVYAKYGYPQRFGFPVFIVLDESGNRIHTENSVYLEEGKGYNKEKIAEFFTAWSPAALDPKNYNN
;
A
#
# COMPACT_ATOMS: atom_id res chain seq x y z
N MET A 1 -47.35 13.75 -42.92
CA MET A 1 -46.83 12.51 -42.29
C MET A 1 -45.58 12.89 -41.47
N LYS A 2 -45.68 12.90 -40.13
CA LYS A 2 -44.55 13.25 -39.23
C LYS A 2 -43.96 11.94 -38.72
N ALA A 3 -42.71 11.67 -39.10
CA ALA A 3 -41.95 10.51 -38.60
C ALA A 3 -41.40 10.80 -37.21
N LEU A 4 -41.81 10.01 -36.21
CA LEU A 4 -41.33 10.06 -34.83
C LEU A 4 -40.11 9.14 -34.70
N PHE A 5 -38.91 9.72 -34.55
CA PHE A 5 -37.70 8.95 -34.26
C PHE A 5 -37.60 8.71 -32.74
N ILE A 6 -37.84 7.47 -32.32
CA ILE A 6 -37.60 7.03 -30.93
C ILE A 6 -36.13 6.60 -30.82
N THR A 7 -35.32 7.43 -30.16
CA THR A 7 -33.95 7.07 -29.80
C THR A 7 -33.96 6.19 -28.56
N LEU A 8 -33.67 4.89 -28.75
CA LEU A 8 -33.53 3.90 -27.67
C LEU A 8 -32.16 4.10 -27.02
N GLY A 9 -32.13 4.77 -25.86
CA GLY A 9 -30.90 4.94 -25.06
C GLY A 9 -30.49 3.61 -24.42
N LEU A 10 -29.34 3.07 -24.84
CA LEU A 10 -28.75 1.88 -24.26
C LEU A 10 -28.03 2.25 -22.91
N PHE A 11 -28.73 2.00 -21.79
CA PHE A 11 -28.09 2.12 -20.45
C PHE A 11 -27.15 0.96 -20.21
N VAL A 12 -25.85 1.19 -20.36
CA VAL A 12 -24.82 0.24 -19.95
C VAL A 12 -24.66 0.34 -18.43
N PHE A 13 -25.23 -0.61 -17.68
CA PHE A 13 -24.95 -0.78 -16.26
C PHE A 13 -23.54 -1.33 -16.10
N LEU A 14 -22.57 -0.46 -15.75
CA LEU A 14 -21.27 -0.88 -15.25
C LEU A 14 -21.47 -1.54 -13.89
N ASN A 15 -21.48 -2.88 -13.88
CA ASN A 15 -21.40 -3.66 -12.65
C ASN A 15 -19.98 -3.49 -12.08
N ALA A 16 -19.81 -2.58 -11.13
CA ALA A 16 -18.61 -2.51 -10.29
C ALA A 16 -18.58 -3.78 -9.42
N ARG A 17 -17.86 -4.80 -9.88
CA ARG A 17 -17.56 -5.95 -9.04
C ARG A 17 -16.54 -5.50 -7.98
N SER A 18 -16.96 -5.41 -6.73
CA SER A 18 -16.07 -5.38 -5.59
C SER A 18 -15.25 -6.68 -5.60
N GLN A 19 -14.01 -6.62 -6.05
CA GLN A 19 -13.08 -7.74 -5.91
C GLN A 19 -12.68 -7.81 -4.45
N SER A 20 -13.15 -8.86 -3.74
CA SER A 20 -12.63 -9.16 -2.41
C SER A 20 -11.13 -9.45 -2.54
N ARG A 21 -10.31 -8.64 -1.85
CA ARG A 21 -8.86 -8.86 -1.83
C ARG A 21 -8.56 -10.18 -1.12
N ASP A 22 -7.89 -11.11 -1.80
CA ASP A 22 -7.40 -12.35 -1.16
C ASP A 22 -6.30 -11.98 -0.17
N THR A 23 -6.60 -12.07 1.12
CA THR A 23 -5.62 -11.83 2.20
C THR A 23 -4.94 -13.11 2.68
N ALA A 24 -5.28 -14.28 2.13
CA ALA A 24 -4.64 -15.54 2.50
C ALA A 24 -3.21 -15.62 1.96
N HIS A 25 -2.95 -14.99 0.80
CA HIS A 25 -1.69 -15.05 0.07
C HIS A 25 -1.11 -13.66 -0.25
N LEU A 26 -1.14 -12.73 0.72
CA LEU A 26 -0.58 -11.38 0.55
C LEU A 26 0.94 -11.41 0.33
N TYR A 27 1.63 -12.34 0.99
CA TYR A 27 3.09 -12.44 0.99
C TYR A 27 3.53 -13.67 0.20
N ASN A 28 4.56 -13.50 -0.63
CA ASN A 28 5.16 -14.60 -1.39
C ASN A 28 6.53 -15.00 -0.78
N PRO A 29 6.64 -16.13 -0.05
CA PRO A 29 7.91 -16.56 0.55
C PRO A 29 8.98 -16.93 -0.49
N ALA A 30 8.58 -17.29 -1.71
CA ALA A 30 9.48 -17.68 -2.79
C ALA A 30 10.00 -16.50 -3.62
N ALA A 31 9.51 -15.28 -3.36
CA ALA A 31 9.91 -14.11 -4.11
C ALA A 31 11.36 -13.71 -3.85
N ASP A 32 12.04 -13.24 -4.89
CA ASP A 32 13.29 -12.49 -4.77
C ASP A 32 12.95 -11.04 -4.38
N ALA A 33 12.95 -10.78 -3.07
CA ALA A 33 12.49 -9.51 -2.54
C ALA A 33 13.34 -8.32 -3.03
N GLU A 34 14.62 -8.48 -3.29
CA GLU A 34 15.46 -7.39 -3.80
C GLU A 34 15.05 -7.01 -5.22
N LYS A 35 14.82 -7.98 -6.08
CA LYS A 35 14.34 -7.73 -7.45
C LYS A 35 12.94 -7.12 -7.48
N GLU A 36 12.02 -7.62 -6.64
CA GLU A 36 10.66 -7.10 -6.59
C GLU A 36 10.61 -5.67 -6.06
N ILE A 37 11.40 -5.35 -5.03
CA ILE A 37 11.53 -3.97 -4.54
C ILE A 37 12.15 -3.07 -5.61
N ALA A 38 13.18 -3.52 -6.32
CA ALA A 38 13.76 -2.75 -7.41
C ALA A 38 12.73 -2.49 -8.53
N ALA A 39 11.89 -3.46 -8.85
CA ALA A 39 10.79 -3.29 -9.81
C ALA A 39 9.72 -2.32 -9.30
N ALA A 40 9.36 -2.40 -8.01
CA ALA A 40 8.43 -1.46 -7.37
C ALA A 40 8.95 -0.02 -7.39
N VAL A 41 10.24 0.20 -7.10
CA VAL A 41 10.90 1.52 -7.19
C VAL A 41 10.86 2.05 -8.63
N LYS A 42 11.21 1.20 -9.61
CA LYS A 42 11.14 1.59 -11.03
C LYS A 42 9.72 2.01 -11.44
N LYS A 43 8.72 1.26 -11.00
CA LYS A 43 7.31 1.58 -11.26
C LYS A 43 6.90 2.87 -10.55
N ALA A 44 7.23 3.03 -9.27
CA ALA A 44 6.93 4.22 -8.49
C ALA A 44 7.50 5.49 -9.15
N LYS A 45 8.76 5.45 -9.57
CA LYS A 45 9.40 6.55 -10.31
C LYS A 45 8.66 6.91 -11.59
N ALA A 46 8.23 5.91 -12.38
CA ALA A 46 7.50 6.16 -13.64
C ALA A 46 6.09 6.74 -13.40
N GLU A 47 5.48 6.46 -12.24
CA GLU A 47 4.14 6.92 -11.87
C GLU A 47 4.15 8.13 -10.94
N HIS A 48 5.33 8.70 -10.62
CA HIS A 48 5.51 9.79 -9.64
C HIS A 48 4.95 9.44 -8.25
N LYS A 49 5.16 8.20 -7.82
CA LYS A 49 4.75 7.66 -6.53
C LYS A 49 5.96 7.29 -5.68
N PHE A 50 5.70 6.99 -4.41
CA PHE A 50 6.65 6.34 -3.52
C PHE A 50 6.38 4.84 -3.42
N VAL A 51 7.25 4.08 -2.75
CA VAL A 51 7.01 2.67 -2.45
C VAL A 51 6.62 2.54 -0.99
N LEU A 52 5.50 1.87 -0.74
CA LEU A 52 5.11 1.43 0.59
C LEU A 52 5.40 -0.07 0.73
N ILE A 53 6.43 -0.41 1.49
CA ILE A 53 6.72 -1.79 1.85
C ILE A 53 5.96 -2.13 3.13
N GLU A 54 5.08 -3.14 3.07
CA GLU A 54 4.45 -3.75 4.22
C GLU A 54 5.22 -5.02 4.59
N GLY A 55 6.01 -4.97 5.66
CA GLY A 55 6.71 -6.14 6.19
C GLY A 55 5.77 -7.00 7.02
N GLY A 56 5.79 -8.32 6.79
CA GLY A 56 4.93 -9.25 7.51
C GLY A 56 4.95 -10.66 6.93
N GLY A 57 3.84 -11.39 7.06
CA GLY A 57 3.70 -12.75 6.54
C GLY A 57 2.26 -13.24 6.53
N ASN A 58 2.00 -14.31 5.79
CA ASN A 58 0.65 -14.90 5.72
C ASN A 58 0.12 -15.46 7.05
N TRP A 59 0.99 -15.66 8.04
CA TRP A 59 0.66 -16.02 9.42
C TRP A 59 0.17 -14.83 10.26
N CYS A 60 0.44 -13.59 9.82
CA CYS A 60 0.23 -12.36 10.59
C CYS A 60 -1.23 -11.88 10.50
N GLY A 61 -2.00 -12.07 11.55
CA GLY A 61 -3.40 -11.63 11.61
C GLY A 61 -3.57 -10.11 11.53
N TRP A 62 -2.66 -9.34 12.13
CA TRP A 62 -2.68 -7.88 12.06
C TRP A 62 -2.34 -7.34 10.66
N CYS A 63 -1.44 -8.00 9.93
CA CYS A 63 -1.13 -7.65 8.54
C CYS A 63 -2.37 -7.80 7.64
N LYS A 64 -3.05 -8.95 7.76
CA LYS A 64 -4.30 -9.19 7.02
C LYS A 64 -5.38 -8.17 7.37
N ARG A 65 -5.51 -7.83 8.66
CA ARG A 65 -6.47 -6.83 9.13
C ARG A 65 -6.16 -5.45 8.57
N PHE A 66 -4.89 -5.03 8.54
CA PHE A 66 -4.48 -3.77 7.93
C PHE A 66 -4.87 -3.72 6.45
N SER A 67 -4.48 -4.73 5.68
CA SER A 67 -4.80 -4.82 4.25
C SER A 67 -6.31 -4.76 3.99
N LEU A 68 -7.13 -5.44 4.82
CA LEU A 68 -8.59 -5.37 4.72
C LEU A 68 -9.13 -4.00 5.13
N THR A 69 -8.57 -3.35 6.16
CA THR A 69 -8.99 -2.02 6.59
C THR A 69 -8.80 -1.01 5.46
N VAL A 70 -7.65 -1.04 4.80
CA VAL A 70 -7.35 -0.16 3.65
C VAL A 70 -8.25 -0.49 2.47
N ALA A 71 -8.36 -1.76 2.08
CA ALA A 71 -9.14 -2.18 0.90
C ALA A 71 -10.66 -1.93 1.02
N ASN A 72 -11.19 -1.95 2.24
CA ASN A 72 -12.63 -1.76 2.49
C ASN A 72 -13.01 -0.29 2.81
N ASP A 73 -12.04 0.62 2.76
CA ASP A 73 -12.29 2.05 2.94
C ASP A 73 -11.92 2.80 1.67
N ALA A 74 -12.92 3.35 0.98
CA ALA A 74 -12.72 4.02 -0.31
C ALA A 74 -11.74 5.19 -0.26
N LYS A 75 -11.66 5.91 0.88
CA LYS A 75 -10.70 7.01 1.08
C LYS A 75 -9.28 6.47 1.20
N LEU A 76 -9.06 5.47 2.05
CA LEU A 76 -7.74 4.87 2.25
C LEU A 76 -7.24 4.17 0.99
N ASP A 77 -8.10 3.40 0.31
CA ASP A 77 -7.77 2.74 -0.95
C ASP A 77 -7.40 3.78 -2.03
N SER A 78 -8.14 4.89 -2.10
CA SER A 78 -7.83 5.98 -3.04
C SER A 78 -6.45 6.61 -2.73
N ILE A 79 -6.16 6.94 -1.48
CA ILE A 79 -4.89 7.58 -1.09
C ILE A 79 -3.72 6.63 -1.39
N VAL A 80 -3.79 5.38 -0.92
CA VAL A 80 -2.69 4.44 -1.11
C VAL A 80 -2.42 4.15 -2.57
N ASN A 81 -3.45 4.04 -3.40
CA ASN A 81 -3.30 3.80 -4.84
C ASN A 81 -2.83 5.05 -5.61
N ALA A 82 -3.15 6.26 -5.13
CA ALA A 82 -2.68 7.50 -5.74
C ALA A 82 -1.18 7.72 -5.49
N ASP A 83 -0.71 7.50 -4.28
CA ASP A 83 0.59 7.96 -3.81
C ASP A 83 1.65 6.85 -3.72
N PHE A 84 1.24 5.56 -3.70
CA PHE A 84 2.18 4.47 -3.43
C PHE A 84 2.08 3.31 -4.42
N VAL A 85 3.23 2.67 -4.65
CA VAL A 85 3.34 1.30 -5.13
C VAL A 85 3.54 0.41 -3.91
N VAL A 86 2.55 -0.43 -3.58
CA VAL A 86 2.60 -1.30 -2.39
C VAL A 86 3.37 -2.59 -2.72
N TYR A 87 4.29 -2.98 -1.82
CA TYR A 87 5.01 -4.25 -1.86
C TYR A 87 4.91 -4.97 -0.52
N HIS A 88 4.50 -6.25 -0.53
CA HIS A 88 4.42 -7.08 0.67
C HIS A 88 5.73 -7.87 0.87
N LEU A 89 6.58 -7.42 1.80
CA LEU A 89 7.85 -8.04 2.12
C LEU A 89 7.66 -9.20 3.10
N ASN A 90 7.86 -10.43 2.63
CA ASN A 90 7.66 -11.63 3.44
C ASN A 90 8.67 -11.75 4.59
N TYR A 91 8.15 -12.16 5.76
CA TYR A 91 8.92 -12.65 6.89
C TYR A 91 8.24 -13.92 7.43
N SER A 92 8.78 -15.08 7.09
CA SER A 92 8.23 -16.37 7.51
C SER A 92 9.34 -17.36 7.86
N ALA A 93 8.98 -18.55 8.33
CA ALA A 93 9.95 -19.60 8.64
C ALA A 93 10.73 -20.03 7.39
N GLU A 94 10.07 -20.04 6.23
CA GLU A 94 10.65 -20.44 4.94
C GLU A 94 11.63 -19.39 4.41
N ASN A 95 11.30 -18.11 4.61
CA ASN A 95 12.14 -17.00 4.14
C ASN A 95 11.93 -15.76 5.00
N LYS A 96 12.95 -15.42 5.78
CA LYS A 96 12.96 -14.22 6.64
C LYS A 96 13.43 -12.95 5.94
N ASN A 97 13.91 -13.05 4.71
CA ASN A 97 14.48 -11.91 3.95
C ASN A 97 15.45 -11.06 4.78
N GLN A 98 16.33 -11.70 5.59
CA GLN A 98 17.17 -11.05 6.61
C GLN A 98 18.03 -9.92 6.02
N GLN A 99 18.59 -10.10 4.83
CA GLN A 99 19.44 -9.10 4.18
C GLN A 99 18.64 -7.85 3.81
N VAL A 100 17.41 -8.04 3.29
CA VAL A 100 16.51 -6.93 2.94
C VAL A 100 16.08 -6.17 4.19
N TYR A 101 15.70 -6.87 5.26
CA TYR A 101 15.36 -6.23 6.53
C TYR A 101 16.56 -5.49 7.14
N ALA A 102 17.78 -6.06 7.05
CA ALA A 102 19.00 -5.39 7.50
C ALA A 102 19.29 -4.11 6.71
N LYS A 103 19.13 -4.14 5.39
CA LYS A 103 19.28 -2.96 4.50
C LYS A 103 18.41 -1.79 4.94
N TYR A 104 17.21 -2.07 5.42
CA TYR A 104 16.28 -1.03 5.91
C TYR A 104 16.36 -0.78 7.42
N GLY A 105 17.43 -1.22 8.10
CA GLY A 105 17.71 -0.91 9.50
C GLY A 105 16.89 -1.75 10.49
N TYR A 106 16.63 -3.02 10.16
CA TYR A 106 15.97 -4.00 11.02
C TYR A 106 14.58 -3.58 11.52
N PRO A 107 13.66 -3.15 10.62
CA PRO A 107 12.34 -2.67 11.02
C PRO A 107 11.48 -3.74 11.71
N GLN A 108 11.74 -5.03 11.47
CA GLN A 108 11.05 -6.15 12.14
C GLN A 108 11.16 -6.13 13.68
N ARG A 109 12.07 -5.33 14.26
CA ARG A 109 12.15 -5.13 15.72
C ARG A 109 10.92 -4.46 16.33
N PHE A 110 10.11 -3.81 15.49
CA PHE A 110 8.84 -3.19 15.90
C PHE A 110 7.66 -4.15 15.90
N GLY A 111 7.85 -5.40 15.45
CA GLY A 111 6.75 -6.34 15.22
C GLY A 111 6.18 -6.24 13.81
N PHE A 112 4.97 -6.81 13.60
CA PHE A 112 4.32 -6.90 12.29
C PHE A 112 2.82 -6.57 12.37
N PRO A 113 2.28 -5.87 11.34
CA PRO A 113 3.02 -5.34 10.21
C PRO A 113 3.98 -4.22 10.62
N VAL A 114 5.02 -4.01 9.83
CA VAL A 114 5.86 -2.83 9.88
C VAL A 114 5.90 -2.20 8.49
N PHE A 115 5.84 -0.87 8.43
CA PHE A 115 5.82 -0.16 7.16
C PHE A 115 7.13 0.57 6.92
N ILE A 116 7.59 0.53 5.66
CA ILE A 116 8.79 1.24 5.22
C ILE A 116 8.39 2.04 4.00
N VAL A 117 8.63 3.35 4.03
CA VAL A 117 8.41 4.22 2.88
C VAL A 117 9.73 4.47 2.19
N LEU A 118 9.76 4.21 0.87
CA LEU A 118 10.89 4.56 0.01
C LEU A 118 10.48 5.67 -0.95
N ASP A 119 11.40 6.61 -1.18
CA ASP A 119 11.24 7.62 -2.24
C ASP A 119 11.34 7.00 -3.64
N GLU A 120 11.20 7.81 -4.68
CA GLU A 120 11.30 7.40 -6.09
C GLU A 120 12.71 6.90 -6.50
N SER A 121 13.71 7.12 -5.66
CA SER A 121 15.08 6.63 -5.84
C SER A 121 15.36 5.35 -5.04
N GLY A 122 14.40 4.88 -4.25
CA GLY A 122 14.51 3.68 -3.41
C GLY A 122 15.22 3.93 -2.07
N ASN A 123 15.43 5.18 -1.68
CA ASN A 123 15.95 5.51 -0.35
C ASN A 123 14.84 5.38 0.68
N ARG A 124 15.14 4.77 1.82
CA ARG A 124 14.21 4.74 2.95
C ARG A 124 14.08 6.13 3.56
N ILE A 125 12.89 6.70 3.51
CA ILE A 125 12.57 8.02 4.09
C ILE A 125 11.81 7.91 5.41
N HIS A 126 11.11 6.78 5.65
CA HIS A 126 10.38 6.56 6.89
C HIS A 126 10.26 5.07 7.23
N THR A 127 10.08 4.79 8.53
CA THR A 127 9.66 3.48 9.05
C THR A 127 8.55 3.72 10.08
N GLU A 128 7.35 3.15 9.81
CA GLU A 128 6.20 3.28 10.71
C GLU A 128 5.96 1.98 11.47
N ASN A 129 5.79 2.10 12.78
CA ASN A 129 5.38 1.02 13.64
C ASN A 129 3.85 0.92 13.64
N SER A 130 3.29 -0.22 13.26
CA SER A 130 1.83 -0.42 13.18
C SER A 130 1.07 -0.09 14.47
N VAL A 131 1.72 -0.21 15.62
CA VAL A 131 1.12 0.12 16.93
C VAL A 131 0.59 1.55 16.98
N TYR A 132 1.24 2.50 16.30
CA TYR A 132 0.78 3.89 16.27
C TYR A 132 -0.49 4.09 15.44
N LEU A 133 -0.80 3.14 14.55
CA LEU A 133 -1.98 3.15 13.71
C LEU A 133 -3.14 2.34 14.31
N GLU A 134 -2.89 1.61 15.40
CA GLU A 134 -3.86 0.72 16.02
C GLU A 134 -4.87 1.47 16.90
N GLU A 135 -6.07 0.91 17.00
CA GLU A 135 -7.13 1.32 17.92
C GLU A 135 -8.00 0.13 18.29
N GLY A 136 -8.11 -0.14 19.59
CA GLY A 136 -8.88 -1.27 20.11
C GLY A 136 -8.39 -2.60 19.55
N LYS A 137 -9.26 -3.34 18.86
CA LYS A 137 -8.93 -4.62 18.21
C LYS A 137 -8.67 -4.47 16.69
N GLY A 138 -8.35 -3.28 16.23
CA GLY A 138 -8.18 -2.97 14.80
C GLY A 138 -7.26 -1.79 14.55
N TYR A 139 -7.56 -1.06 13.48
CA TYR A 139 -6.82 0.12 13.07
C TYR A 139 -7.71 1.35 13.07
N ASN A 140 -7.14 2.49 13.44
CA ASN A 140 -7.77 3.80 13.29
C ASN A 140 -7.56 4.30 11.85
N LYS A 141 -8.64 4.53 11.12
CA LYS A 141 -8.61 4.92 9.71
C LYS A 141 -8.03 6.32 9.49
N GLU A 142 -8.29 7.23 10.42
CA GLU A 142 -7.77 8.59 10.39
C GLU A 142 -6.25 8.60 10.54
N LYS A 143 -5.70 7.84 11.48
CA LYS A 143 -4.25 7.67 11.66
C LYS A 143 -3.58 7.05 10.43
N ILE A 144 -4.23 6.07 9.78
CA ILE A 144 -3.72 5.50 8.53
C ILE A 144 -3.71 6.57 7.44
N ALA A 145 -4.80 7.34 7.30
CA ALA A 145 -4.87 8.42 6.31
C ALA A 145 -3.80 9.49 6.55
N GLU A 146 -3.58 9.88 7.81
CA GLU A 146 -2.53 10.82 8.22
C GLU A 146 -1.14 10.27 7.87
N PHE A 147 -0.86 9.01 8.19
CA PHE A 147 0.40 8.36 7.82
C PHE A 147 0.64 8.39 6.31
N PHE A 148 -0.33 7.97 5.50
CA PHE A 148 -0.19 7.98 4.05
C PHE A 148 0.01 9.39 3.51
N THR A 149 -0.79 10.35 3.98
CA THR A 149 -0.72 11.74 3.51
C THR A 149 0.60 12.40 3.90
N ALA A 150 1.08 12.21 5.14
CA ALA A 150 2.31 12.82 5.63
C ALA A 150 3.57 12.33 4.89
N TRP A 151 3.54 11.12 4.35
CA TRP A 151 4.66 10.50 3.64
C TRP A 151 4.42 10.33 2.13
N SER A 152 3.44 11.08 1.58
CA SER A 152 3.17 11.10 0.14
C SER A 152 4.21 11.90 -0.64
N PRO A 153 4.35 11.70 -1.96
CA PRO A 153 5.20 12.56 -2.80
C PRO A 153 4.84 14.04 -2.69
N ALA A 154 3.56 14.37 -2.64
CA ALA A 154 3.10 15.75 -2.50
C ALA A 154 3.51 16.39 -1.17
N ALA A 155 3.48 15.63 -0.06
CA ALA A 155 3.89 16.15 1.25
C ALA A 155 5.39 16.45 1.32
N LEU A 156 6.21 15.80 0.50
CA LEU A 156 7.67 15.99 0.52
C LEU A 156 8.18 16.82 -0.67
N ASP A 157 7.29 17.37 -1.51
CA ASP A 157 7.68 18.28 -2.59
C ASP A 157 8.03 19.68 -2.00
N PRO A 158 9.28 20.14 -2.10
CA PRO A 158 9.70 21.45 -1.60
C PRO A 158 8.87 22.61 -2.15
N LYS A 159 8.28 22.46 -3.34
CA LYS A 159 7.43 23.51 -3.95
C LYS A 159 6.20 23.84 -3.10
N ASN A 160 5.71 22.91 -2.30
CA ASN A 160 4.56 23.13 -1.44
C ASN A 160 4.88 23.94 -0.17
N TYR A 161 6.17 24.23 0.08
CA TYR A 161 6.66 24.97 1.27
C TYR A 161 7.35 26.29 0.92
N ASN A 162 7.51 26.61 -0.37
CA ASN A 162 8.08 27.87 -0.84
C ASN A 162 6.96 28.90 -1.00
N ASN A 163 6.61 29.58 0.09
CA ASN A 163 5.73 30.77 0.10
C ASN A 163 6.57 32.03 0.02
#